data_711b48083a19b3d5820d5a202f7ffae3
#
_entry.id   711b48083a19b3d5820d5a202f7ffae3
#
_cell.length_a   1.000
_cell.length_b   1.000
_cell.length_c   1.000
_cell.angle_alpha   90.00
_cell.angle_beta   90.00
_cell.angle_gamma   90.00
#
_symmetry.space_group_name_H-M   'P 1'
#
loop_
_entity.id
_entity.type
_entity.pdbx_description
1 polymer ?
#
loop_
_entity_poly.entity_id
_entity_poly.type
_entity_poly.pdbx_seq_one_letter_code
_entity_poly.pdbx_strand_id
1 'polypeptide(L)'
;MELATQVLTEKPRKAYYWRLFATATAFALFGLGGLCLRVLVFPLLNCLPGDAKQHQRRARHTISCLFWLFIRMMYRLGILTYSVEGAEKLGRPGQMIIANHPSLVDVVFLIAQMRQTNCVVKQSLWQNPFTRGPVRDAGYISNDGSADMLDAAADALRDGQTLIIFPEGTRTSPGQAPTFHRGAAAIALRGASIITPVVIKVSPTTLTKAEPWYRIPKCRFHFSLRVGADIEPHAFAALGPAPQASRKLNDYLHHYFIKELAEDERPTPP
;
A
#
# COMPACT_ATOMS: atom_id res chain seq x y z
N MET A 1 22.59 -12.54 17.39
CA MET A 1 23.42 -13.40 16.51
C MET A 1 22.76 -14.80 16.30
N GLU A 2 21.83 -15.25 17.11
CA GLU A 2 21.18 -16.57 17.01
C GLU A 2 20.04 -16.67 15.98
N LEU A 3 19.33 -15.59 15.68
CA LEU A 3 18.22 -15.59 14.72
C LEU A 3 18.66 -15.68 13.24
N ALA A 4 19.89 -15.26 12.92
CA ALA A 4 20.43 -15.36 11.57
C ALA A 4 20.84 -16.80 11.18
N THR A 5 21.17 -17.65 12.17
CA THR A 5 21.66 -19.01 11.94
C THR A 5 20.54 -20.02 11.71
N GLN A 6 19.31 -19.76 12.17
CA GLN A 6 18.15 -20.66 11.97
C GLN A 6 17.57 -20.66 10.54
N VAL A 7 17.95 -19.71 9.70
CA VAL A 7 17.42 -19.62 8.31
C VAL A 7 18.07 -20.59 7.34
N LEU A 8 19.19 -21.23 7.71
CA LEU A 8 20.02 -22.01 6.78
C LEU A 8 19.82 -23.54 6.80
N THR A 9 18.91 -24.09 7.59
CA THR A 9 18.78 -25.56 7.76
C THR A 9 17.55 -26.22 7.12
N GLU A 10 16.68 -25.49 6.44
CA GLU A 10 15.57 -26.13 5.69
C GLU A 10 16.09 -26.73 4.37
N LYS A 11 15.86 -28.04 4.17
CA LYS A 11 16.15 -28.76 2.91
C LYS A 11 15.51 -27.99 1.73
N PRO A 12 16.29 -27.37 0.81
CA PRO A 12 15.81 -26.27 -0.03
C PRO A 12 14.69 -26.64 -1.02
N ARG A 13 14.56 -27.91 -1.45
CA ARG A 13 13.54 -28.32 -2.41
C ARG A 13 12.12 -28.48 -1.83
N LYS A 14 11.98 -29.12 -0.67
CA LYS A 14 10.64 -29.35 -0.06
C LYS A 14 9.99 -28.03 0.38
N ALA A 15 10.76 -27.13 0.95
CA ALA A 15 10.30 -25.82 1.35
C ALA A 15 9.88 -24.92 0.16
N TYR A 16 10.51 -25.04 -1.00
CA TYR A 16 10.10 -24.32 -2.21
C TYR A 16 8.71 -24.75 -2.70
N TYR A 17 8.45 -26.06 -2.87
CA TYR A 17 7.15 -26.56 -3.32
C TYR A 17 6.03 -26.25 -2.33
N TRP A 18 6.32 -26.32 -1.01
CA TRP A 18 5.38 -25.90 0.01
C TRP A 18 5.04 -24.42 -0.15
N ARG A 19 6.02 -23.53 -0.30
CA ARG A 19 5.78 -22.11 -0.49
C ARG A 19 5.02 -21.80 -1.77
N LEU A 20 5.29 -22.53 -2.85
CA LEU A 20 4.55 -22.39 -4.11
C LEU A 20 3.07 -22.75 -3.90
N PHE A 21 2.80 -23.90 -3.25
CA PHE A 21 1.44 -24.30 -2.90
C PHE A 21 0.77 -23.28 -1.98
N ALA A 22 1.45 -22.84 -0.92
CA ALA A 22 0.95 -21.84 0.02
C ALA A 22 0.66 -20.49 -0.67
N THR A 23 1.51 -20.08 -1.62
CA THR A 23 1.30 -18.86 -2.43
C THR A 23 0.07 -19.01 -3.34
N ALA A 24 -0.08 -20.14 -4.02
CA ALA A 24 -1.27 -20.42 -4.83
C ALA A 24 -2.55 -20.37 -3.98
N THR A 25 -2.52 -21.00 -2.80
CA THR A 25 -3.62 -20.96 -1.83
C THR A 25 -3.92 -19.53 -1.37
N ALA A 26 -2.87 -18.73 -1.09
CA ALA A 26 -3.05 -17.33 -0.70
C ALA A 26 -3.72 -16.51 -1.82
N PHE A 27 -3.34 -16.68 -3.08
CA PHE A 27 -4.00 -16.01 -4.20
C PHE A 27 -5.45 -16.45 -4.38
N ALA A 28 -5.73 -17.75 -4.26
CA ALA A 28 -7.09 -18.28 -4.32
C ALA A 28 -7.97 -17.70 -3.18
N LEU A 29 -7.47 -17.71 -1.95
CA LEU A 29 -8.16 -17.14 -0.79
C LEU A 29 -8.37 -15.62 -0.91
N PHE A 30 -7.40 -14.89 -1.47
CA PHE A 30 -7.56 -13.46 -1.74
C PHE A 30 -8.71 -13.20 -2.74
N GLY A 31 -8.74 -13.92 -3.86
CA GLY A 31 -9.80 -13.80 -4.85
C GLY A 31 -11.17 -14.21 -4.31
N LEU A 32 -11.26 -15.41 -3.70
CA LEU A 32 -12.50 -15.90 -3.08
C LEU A 32 -12.95 -15.00 -1.93
N GLY A 33 -12.03 -14.47 -1.13
CA GLY A 33 -12.32 -13.51 -0.07
C GLY A 33 -12.93 -12.23 -0.62
N GLY A 34 -12.38 -11.68 -1.70
CA GLY A 34 -12.96 -10.52 -2.40
C GLY A 34 -14.37 -10.78 -2.93
N LEU A 35 -14.62 -11.98 -3.47
CA LEU A 35 -15.96 -12.39 -3.92
C LEU A 35 -16.91 -12.55 -2.74
N CYS A 36 -16.48 -13.18 -1.65
CA CYS A 36 -17.27 -13.34 -0.43
C CYS A 36 -17.63 -11.96 0.18
N LEU A 37 -16.70 -11.04 0.24
CA LEU A 37 -16.96 -9.66 0.66
C LEU A 37 -18.06 -9.03 -0.21
N ARG A 38 -17.97 -9.16 -1.51
CA ARG A 38 -18.92 -8.57 -2.46
C ARG A 38 -20.32 -9.17 -2.34
N VAL A 39 -20.43 -10.50 -2.19
CA VAL A 39 -21.73 -11.22 -2.31
C VAL A 39 -22.42 -11.39 -0.96
N LEU A 40 -21.65 -11.52 0.11
CA LEU A 40 -22.21 -11.82 1.44
C LEU A 40 -21.95 -10.69 2.44
N VAL A 41 -20.71 -10.32 2.67
CA VAL A 41 -20.34 -9.47 3.81
C VAL A 41 -20.85 -8.05 3.64
N PHE A 42 -20.58 -7.41 2.51
CA PHE A 42 -21.00 -6.02 2.29
C PHE A 42 -22.51 -5.84 2.13
N PRO A 43 -23.25 -6.71 1.43
CA PRO A 43 -24.71 -6.66 1.48
C PRO A 43 -25.26 -6.73 2.90
N LEU A 44 -24.74 -7.63 3.75
CA LEU A 44 -25.16 -7.73 5.16
C LEU A 44 -24.78 -6.47 5.96
N LEU A 45 -23.58 -5.93 5.77
CA LEU A 45 -23.15 -4.69 6.43
C LEU A 45 -23.99 -3.48 5.98
N ASN A 46 -24.44 -3.46 4.74
CA ASN A 46 -25.30 -2.40 4.20
C ASN A 46 -26.75 -2.48 4.69
N CYS A 47 -27.20 -3.63 5.24
CA CYS A 47 -28.46 -3.72 5.94
C CYS A 47 -28.44 -3.08 7.34
N LEU A 48 -27.25 -2.80 7.89
CA LEU A 48 -27.14 -2.12 9.18
C LEU A 48 -27.50 -0.63 9.02
N PRO A 49 -28.16 -0.01 10.02
CA PRO A 49 -28.49 1.42 9.96
C PRO A 49 -27.25 2.29 9.83
N GLY A 50 -27.37 3.38 9.05
CA GLY A 50 -26.30 4.34 8.87
C GLY A 50 -26.36 5.05 7.52
N ASP A 51 -25.58 6.12 7.42
CA ASP A 51 -25.37 6.86 6.18
C ASP A 51 -24.26 6.24 5.30
N ALA A 52 -24.09 6.77 4.11
CA ALA A 52 -23.08 6.28 3.15
C ALA A 52 -21.65 6.32 3.73
N LYS A 53 -21.32 7.36 4.54
CA LYS A 53 -20.01 7.48 5.18
C LYS A 53 -19.78 6.36 6.22
N GLN A 54 -20.83 6.00 6.98
CA GLN A 54 -20.77 4.91 7.95
C GLN A 54 -20.62 3.54 7.27
N HIS A 55 -21.31 3.31 6.15
CA HIS A 55 -21.16 2.07 5.36
C HIS A 55 -19.73 1.95 4.83
N GLN A 56 -19.17 3.01 4.25
CA GLN A 56 -17.78 3.03 3.79
C GLN A 56 -16.77 2.77 4.93
N ARG A 57 -17.01 3.36 6.12
CA ARG A 57 -16.16 3.11 7.30
C ARG A 57 -16.18 1.66 7.74
N ARG A 58 -17.36 1.03 7.76
CA ARG A 58 -17.49 -0.41 8.09
C ARG A 58 -16.75 -1.27 7.05
N ALA A 59 -16.91 -0.96 5.76
CA ALA A 59 -16.24 -1.67 4.69
C ALA A 59 -14.70 -1.54 4.81
N ARG A 60 -14.17 -0.34 5.03
CA ARG A 60 -12.72 -0.11 5.23
C ARG A 60 -12.18 -0.85 6.44
N HIS A 61 -12.90 -0.80 7.56
CA HIS A 61 -12.50 -1.55 8.76
C HIS A 61 -12.47 -3.05 8.50
N THR A 62 -13.47 -3.60 7.84
CA THR A 62 -13.53 -5.02 7.47
C THR A 62 -12.36 -5.42 6.57
N ILE A 63 -12.06 -4.60 5.54
CA ILE A 63 -10.92 -4.84 4.65
C ILE A 63 -9.60 -4.81 5.44
N SER A 64 -9.41 -3.83 6.31
CA SER A 64 -8.20 -3.71 7.14
C SER A 64 -8.00 -4.96 8.03
N CYS A 65 -9.05 -5.42 8.72
CA CYS A 65 -9.00 -6.62 9.55
C CYS A 65 -8.66 -7.87 8.74
N LEU A 66 -9.27 -8.01 7.55
CA LEU A 66 -9.01 -9.16 6.68
C LEU A 66 -7.60 -9.13 6.07
N PHE A 67 -7.08 -7.96 5.73
CA PHE A 67 -5.70 -7.81 5.26
C PHE A 67 -4.69 -8.13 6.36
N TRP A 68 -4.96 -7.69 7.60
CA TRP A 68 -4.15 -8.08 8.75
C TRP A 68 -4.15 -9.61 8.96
N LEU A 69 -5.32 -10.25 8.91
CA LEU A 69 -5.43 -11.70 9.01
C LEU A 69 -4.70 -12.41 7.85
N PHE A 70 -4.81 -11.88 6.63
CA PHE A 70 -4.15 -12.39 5.44
C PHE A 70 -2.62 -12.33 5.56
N ILE A 71 -2.07 -11.23 6.06
CA ILE A 71 -0.62 -11.10 6.34
C ILE A 71 -0.19 -12.14 7.37
N ARG A 72 -0.93 -12.29 8.47
CA ARG A 72 -0.63 -13.30 9.49
C ARG A 72 -0.68 -14.72 8.93
N MET A 73 -1.62 -15.00 8.05
CA MET A 73 -1.71 -16.30 7.36
C MET A 73 -0.46 -16.52 6.50
N MET A 74 -0.08 -15.56 5.66
CA MET A 74 1.12 -15.67 4.82
C MET A 74 2.39 -15.88 5.66
N TYR A 75 2.52 -15.16 6.78
CA TYR A 75 3.62 -15.34 7.72
C TYR A 75 3.65 -16.76 8.32
N ARG A 76 2.51 -17.25 8.82
CA ARG A 76 2.40 -18.59 9.42
C ARG A 76 2.64 -19.73 8.43
N LEU A 77 2.22 -19.54 7.18
CA LEU A 77 2.48 -20.50 6.09
C LEU A 77 3.94 -20.47 5.61
N GLY A 78 4.76 -19.54 6.13
CA GLY A 78 6.16 -19.43 5.76
C GLY A 78 6.40 -18.85 4.37
N ILE A 79 5.45 -18.08 3.82
CA ILE A 79 5.59 -17.38 2.54
C ILE A 79 6.54 -16.20 2.70
N LEU A 80 6.37 -15.43 3.79
CA LEU A 80 7.12 -14.20 4.05
C LEU A 80 7.51 -14.07 5.53
N THR A 81 8.43 -13.16 5.79
CA THR A 81 8.64 -12.49 7.08
C THR A 81 8.43 -10.99 6.89
N TYR A 82 8.20 -10.24 7.97
CA TYR A 82 8.03 -8.78 7.84
C TYR A 82 8.51 -8.01 9.07
N SER A 83 8.86 -6.76 8.85
CA SER A 83 9.10 -5.75 9.87
C SER A 83 8.28 -4.49 9.54
N VAL A 84 7.72 -3.86 10.56
CA VAL A 84 6.97 -2.61 10.44
C VAL A 84 7.49 -1.67 11.52
N GLU A 85 7.96 -0.49 11.09
CA GLU A 85 8.52 0.53 11.97
C GLU A 85 7.73 1.83 11.83
N GLY A 86 7.34 2.43 12.95
CA GLY A 86 6.63 3.71 12.99
C GLY A 86 5.14 3.63 12.64
N ALA A 87 4.51 2.47 12.67
CA ALA A 87 3.10 2.29 12.31
C ALA A 87 2.15 3.13 13.18
N GLU A 88 2.55 3.46 14.41
CA GLU A 88 1.79 4.33 15.32
C GLU A 88 1.60 5.75 14.80
N LYS A 89 2.39 6.18 13.80
CA LYS A 89 2.27 7.49 13.14
C LYS A 89 1.22 7.49 12.01
N LEU A 90 0.66 6.32 11.66
CA LEU A 90 -0.27 6.18 10.55
C LEU A 90 -1.74 6.31 11.03
N GLY A 91 -2.62 6.74 10.12
CA GLY A 91 -4.07 6.78 10.37
C GLY A 91 -4.57 8.06 11.01
N ARG A 92 -3.83 9.16 10.92
CA ARG A 92 -4.22 10.48 11.42
C ARG A 92 -5.19 11.20 10.46
N PRO A 93 -6.10 12.03 10.99
CA PRO A 93 -7.03 12.80 10.15
C PRO A 93 -6.31 13.70 9.14
N GLY A 94 -6.77 13.68 7.88
CA GLY A 94 -6.19 14.50 6.80
C GLY A 94 -4.77 14.10 6.38
N GLN A 95 -4.28 12.96 6.87
CA GLN A 95 -2.94 12.46 6.56
C GLN A 95 -2.90 11.85 5.16
N MET A 96 -1.95 12.30 4.35
CA MET A 96 -1.61 11.69 3.07
C MET A 96 -0.39 10.79 3.21
N ILE A 97 -0.56 9.51 2.99
CA ILE A 97 0.51 8.52 3.01
C ILE A 97 1.03 8.33 1.61
N ILE A 98 2.31 8.65 1.41
CA ILE A 98 3.02 8.45 0.14
C ILE A 98 3.98 7.27 0.31
N ALA A 99 3.86 6.25 -0.54
CA ALA A 99 4.72 5.08 -0.50
C ALA A 99 5.26 4.72 -1.88
N ASN A 100 6.47 4.15 -1.93
CA ASN A 100 6.95 3.48 -3.13
C ASN A 100 6.25 2.12 -3.32
N HIS A 101 6.25 1.59 -4.54
CA HIS A 101 5.42 0.44 -4.90
C HIS A 101 6.23 -0.72 -5.53
N PRO A 102 7.07 -1.43 -4.76
CA PRO A 102 7.88 -2.54 -5.27
C PRO A 102 7.08 -3.83 -5.54
N SER A 103 5.98 -4.09 -4.81
CA SER A 103 5.31 -5.38 -4.82
C SER A 103 3.79 -5.27 -4.86
N LEU A 104 3.12 -6.35 -5.25
CA LEU A 104 1.65 -6.43 -5.25
C LEU A 104 1.04 -6.34 -3.83
N VAL A 105 1.77 -6.74 -2.80
CA VAL A 105 1.27 -6.80 -1.41
C VAL A 105 1.41 -5.48 -0.65
N ASP A 106 2.00 -4.45 -1.22
CA ASP A 106 2.28 -3.19 -0.52
C ASP A 106 1.01 -2.52 0.01
N VAL A 107 -0.03 -2.44 -0.81
CA VAL A 107 -1.33 -1.89 -0.41
C VAL A 107 -1.98 -2.71 0.71
N VAL A 108 -1.79 -4.04 0.69
CA VAL A 108 -2.32 -4.94 1.72
C VAL A 108 -1.66 -4.65 3.06
N PHE A 109 -0.33 -4.50 3.07
CA PHE A 109 0.42 -4.14 4.28
C PHE A 109 0.04 -2.77 4.81
N LEU A 110 -0.04 -1.74 3.96
CA LEU A 110 -0.40 -0.39 4.37
C LEU A 110 -1.81 -0.31 4.96
N ILE A 111 -2.81 -0.87 4.26
CA ILE A 111 -4.19 -0.86 4.75
C ILE A 111 -4.33 -1.65 6.06
N ALA A 112 -3.59 -2.73 6.23
CA ALA A 112 -3.63 -3.53 7.46
C ALA A 112 -3.13 -2.77 8.71
N GLN A 113 -2.30 -1.72 8.55
CA GLN A 113 -1.84 -0.88 9.66
C GLN A 113 -2.89 0.14 10.12
N MET A 114 -3.96 0.37 9.35
CA MET A 114 -4.91 1.46 9.61
C MET A 114 -6.35 0.95 9.50
N ARG A 115 -7.20 1.34 10.46
CA ARG A 115 -8.60 0.89 10.47
C ARG A 115 -9.50 1.63 9.49
N GLN A 116 -9.14 2.87 9.14
CA GLN A 116 -9.97 3.80 8.39
C GLN A 116 -9.12 4.55 7.37
N THR A 117 -8.75 3.89 6.29
CA THR A 117 -7.98 4.54 5.25
C THR A 117 -8.67 4.49 3.90
N ASN A 118 -8.55 5.57 3.15
CA ASN A 118 -8.89 5.63 1.74
C ASN A 118 -7.64 5.32 0.90
N CYS A 119 -7.82 4.98 -0.35
CA CYS A 119 -6.72 4.65 -1.26
C CYS A 119 -7.07 5.06 -2.68
N VAL A 120 -6.08 5.64 -3.38
CA VAL A 120 -6.18 5.82 -4.83
C VAL A 120 -5.79 4.50 -5.49
N VAL A 121 -6.70 3.90 -6.24
CA VAL A 121 -6.54 2.57 -6.82
C VAL A 121 -6.67 2.60 -8.33
N LYS A 122 -5.99 1.67 -9.00
CA LYS A 122 -6.05 1.55 -10.46
C LYS A 122 -7.48 1.32 -10.96
N GLN A 123 -7.91 2.00 -12.01
CA GLN A 123 -9.24 1.89 -12.59
C GLN A 123 -9.65 0.45 -12.93
N SER A 124 -8.71 -0.39 -13.38
CA SER A 124 -9.00 -1.81 -13.69
C SER A 124 -9.52 -2.62 -12.51
N LEU A 125 -9.26 -2.20 -11.24
CA LEU A 125 -9.79 -2.88 -10.06
C LEU A 125 -11.30 -2.68 -9.89
N TRP A 126 -11.85 -1.61 -10.45
CA TRP A 126 -13.29 -1.34 -10.49
C TRP A 126 -14.06 -2.26 -11.46
N GLN A 127 -13.36 -2.83 -12.44
CA GLN A 127 -13.91 -3.74 -13.44
C GLN A 127 -13.72 -5.21 -13.06
N ASN A 128 -12.73 -5.52 -12.22
CA ASN A 128 -12.40 -6.89 -11.83
C ASN A 128 -13.49 -7.47 -10.88
N PRO A 129 -14.09 -8.64 -11.20
CA PRO A 129 -15.18 -9.23 -10.43
C PRO A 129 -14.82 -9.52 -8.95
N PHE A 130 -13.57 -9.78 -8.65
CA PHE A 130 -13.10 -10.10 -7.30
C PHE A 130 -12.81 -8.87 -6.45
N THR A 131 -12.41 -7.74 -7.05
CA THR A 131 -12.03 -6.53 -6.32
C THR A 131 -13.05 -5.40 -6.40
N ARG A 132 -13.95 -5.41 -7.40
CA ARG A 132 -14.93 -4.36 -7.63
C ARG A 132 -15.82 -4.09 -6.40
N GLY A 133 -16.29 -5.15 -5.71
CA GLY A 133 -17.09 -5.00 -4.50
C GLY A 133 -16.34 -4.25 -3.40
N PRO A 134 -15.22 -4.80 -2.91
CA PRO A 134 -14.38 -4.15 -1.91
C PRO A 134 -14.01 -2.70 -2.24
N VAL A 135 -13.59 -2.43 -3.48
CA VAL A 135 -13.16 -1.09 -3.92
C VAL A 135 -14.32 -0.09 -3.87
N ARG A 136 -15.50 -0.50 -4.37
CA ARG A 136 -16.71 0.33 -4.40
C ARG A 136 -17.25 0.61 -2.99
N ASP A 137 -17.44 -0.44 -2.19
CA ASP A 137 -18.07 -0.31 -0.87
C ASP A 137 -17.18 0.42 0.13
N ALA A 138 -15.85 0.31 -0.02
CA ALA A 138 -14.90 1.14 0.72
C ALA A 138 -14.86 2.60 0.24
N GLY A 139 -15.43 2.93 -0.91
CA GLY A 139 -15.35 4.25 -1.52
C GLY A 139 -13.91 4.64 -1.85
N TYR A 140 -13.09 3.69 -2.37
CA TYR A 140 -11.75 3.98 -2.83
C TYR A 140 -11.80 4.82 -4.12
N ILE A 141 -10.79 5.65 -4.34
CA ILE A 141 -10.76 6.61 -5.44
C ILE A 141 -10.14 5.95 -6.66
N SER A 142 -10.83 6.03 -7.80
CA SER A 142 -10.31 5.50 -9.07
C SER A 142 -9.23 6.40 -9.64
N ASN A 143 -8.07 5.83 -9.96
CA ASN A 143 -7.02 6.55 -10.70
C ASN A 143 -7.31 6.46 -12.20
N ASP A 144 -8.09 7.38 -12.70
CA ASP A 144 -8.40 7.57 -14.13
C ASP A 144 -7.61 8.72 -14.77
N GLY A 145 -6.81 9.43 -13.97
CA GLY A 145 -6.00 10.56 -14.40
C GLY A 145 -6.78 11.86 -14.62
N SER A 146 -8.07 11.89 -14.27
CA SER A 146 -8.92 13.07 -14.43
C SER A 146 -8.64 14.17 -13.37
N ALA A 147 -9.10 15.37 -13.66
CA ALA A 147 -9.10 16.46 -12.66
C ALA A 147 -10.05 16.13 -11.51
N ASP A 148 -11.19 15.50 -11.78
CA ASP A 148 -12.19 15.10 -10.80
C ASP A 148 -11.61 14.11 -9.78
N MET A 149 -10.73 13.19 -10.20
CA MET A 149 -10.02 12.30 -9.30
C MET A 149 -9.10 13.06 -8.33
N LEU A 150 -8.38 14.09 -8.83
CA LEU A 150 -7.52 14.92 -7.97
C LEU A 150 -8.33 15.68 -6.93
N ASP A 151 -9.47 16.23 -7.33
CA ASP A 151 -10.36 16.97 -6.44
C ASP A 151 -11.03 16.04 -5.43
N ALA A 152 -11.53 14.89 -5.85
CA ALA A 152 -12.10 13.86 -4.95
C ALA A 152 -11.08 13.37 -3.90
N ALA A 153 -9.81 13.22 -4.29
CA ALA A 153 -8.74 12.84 -3.38
C ALA A 153 -8.41 13.95 -2.37
N ALA A 154 -8.37 15.20 -2.84
CA ALA A 154 -8.16 16.36 -1.97
C ALA A 154 -9.34 16.58 -1.01
N ASP A 155 -10.59 16.41 -1.47
CA ASP A 155 -11.79 16.49 -0.65
C ASP A 155 -11.81 15.41 0.45
N ALA A 156 -11.43 14.18 0.11
CA ALA A 156 -11.31 13.11 1.09
C ALA A 156 -10.33 13.46 2.23
N LEU A 157 -9.20 14.09 1.89
CA LEU A 157 -8.22 14.55 2.88
C LEU A 157 -8.78 15.71 3.74
N ARG A 158 -9.45 16.70 3.11
CA ARG A 158 -10.12 17.81 3.83
C ARG A 158 -11.24 17.33 4.75
N ASP A 159 -11.94 16.26 4.36
CA ASP A 159 -12.93 15.56 5.19
C ASP A 159 -12.29 14.78 6.37
N GLY A 160 -10.98 14.87 6.56
CA GLY A 160 -10.25 14.21 7.64
C GLY A 160 -9.99 12.73 7.38
N GLN A 161 -10.13 12.24 6.13
CA GLN A 161 -9.78 10.87 5.81
C GLN A 161 -8.25 10.73 5.66
N THR A 162 -7.71 9.58 6.06
CA THR A 162 -6.34 9.19 5.70
C THR A 162 -6.35 8.64 4.28
N LEU A 163 -5.40 9.03 3.44
CA LEU A 163 -5.33 8.64 2.03
C LEU A 163 -3.98 8.03 1.68
N ILE A 164 -3.97 6.81 1.11
CA ILE A 164 -2.79 6.17 0.56
C ILE A 164 -2.67 6.49 -0.92
N ILE A 165 -1.48 6.93 -1.32
CA ILE A 165 -1.13 7.16 -2.74
C ILE A 165 0.25 6.56 -3.02
N PHE A 166 0.33 5.86 -4.15
CA PHE A 166 1.58 5.45 -4.77
C PHE A 166 1.87 6.40 -5.94
N PRO A 167 2.81 7.34 -5.80
CA PRO A 167 3.05 8.38 -6.82
C PRO A 167 3.58 7.83 -8.15
N GLU A 168 4.04 6.57 -8.16
CA GLU A 168 4.47 5.85 -9.35
C GLU A 168 3.29 5.44 -10.27
N GLY A 169 2.06 5.39 -9.74
CA GLY A 169 0.87 4.94 -10.46
C GLY A 169 0.88 3.47 -10.88
N THR A 170 2.02 2.80 -10.76
CA THR A 170 2.21 1.37 -11.05
C THR A 170 3.41 0.85 -10.25
N ARG A 171 3.54 -0.48 -10.11
CA ARG A 171 4.71 -1.09 -9.46
C ARG A 171 5.99 -0.78 -10.22
N THR A 172 7.07 -0.44 -9.50
CA THR A 172 8.40 -0.26 -10.09
C THR A 172 9.06 -1.62 -10.35
N SER A 173 9.71 -1.76 -11.49
CA SER A 173 10.48 -2.97 -11.83
C SER A 173 11.78 -3.00 -11.03
N PRO A 174 12.26 -4.19 -10.61
CA PRO A 174 13.53 -4.33 -9.90
C PRO A 174 14.68 -3.66 -10.64
N GLY A 175 15.55 -2.96 -9.90
CA GLY A 175 16.71 -2.27 -10.46
C GLY A 175 16.41 -0.95 -11.19
N GLN A 176 15.14 -0.53 -11.22
CA GLN A 176 14.76 0.78 -11.77
C GLN A 176 14.49 1.77 -10.64
N ALA A 177 14.88 3.02 -10.85
CA ALA A 177 14.50 4.09 -9.94
C ALA A 177 12.98 4.37 -10.07
N PRO A 178 12.28 4.65 -8.95
CA PRO A 178 10.87 5.01 -9.00
C PRO A 178 10.67 6.32 -9.77
N THR A 179 9.62 6.39 -10.59
CA THR A 179 9.24 7.61 -11.30
C THR A 179 7.97 8.16 -10.70
N PHE A 180 7.99 9.42 -10.23
CA PHE A 180 6.87 10.04 -9.55
C PHE A 180 6.05 10.94 -10.47
N HIS A 181 4.73 10.71 -10.49
CA HIS A 181 3.76 11.57 -11.16
C HIS A 181 3.34 12.72 -10.25
N ARG A 182 3.21 13.93 -10.82
CA ARG A 182 2.88 15.16 -10.08
C ARG A 182 1.49 15.14 -9.42
N GLY A 183 0.61 14.22 -9.79
CA GLY A 183 -0.74 14.11 -9.22
C GLY A 183 -0.73 14.00 -7.70
N ALA A 184 0.17 13.19 -7.13
CA ALA A 184 0.30 13.05 -5.68
C ALA A 184 0.63 14.39 -4.99
N ALA A 185 1.61 15.14 -5.52
CA ALA A 185 1.96 16.45 -4.99
C ALA A 185 0.83 17.48 -5.13
N ALA A 186 0.08 17.43 -6.26
CA ALA A 186 -1.06 18.32 -6.48
C ALA A 186 -2.20 18.03 -5.48
N ILE A 187 -2.49 16.77 -5.19
CA ILE A 187 -3.47 16.36 -4.18
C ILE A 187 -3.03 16.83 -2.79
N ALA A 188 -1.75 16.61 -2.44
CA ALA A 188 -1.21 17.01 -1.14
C ALA A 188 -1.39 18.51 -0.87
N LEU A 189 -1.01 19.35 -1.84
CA LEU A 189 -1.13 20.82 -1.72
C LEU A 189 -2.58 21.31 -1.63
N ARG A 190 -3.55 20.54 -2.17
CA ARG A 190 -4.97 20.92 -2.14
C ARG A 190 -5.69 20.50 -0.88
N GLY A 191 -5.27 19.41 -0.22
CA GLY A 191 -6.09 18.81 0.82
C GLY A 191 -5.37 18.14 1.98
N ALA A 192 -4.08 17.84 1.89
CA ALA A 192 -3.39 17.17 2.98
C ALA A 192 -3.04 18.10 4.13
N SER A 193 -3.37 17.68 5.35
CA SER A 193 -2.88 18.34 6.57
C SER A 193 -1.41 18.03 6.79
N ILE A 194 -0.99 16.81 6.48
CA ILE A 194 0.40 16.32 6.60
C ILE A 194 0.67 15.23 5.57
N ILE A 195 1.90 15.15 5.10
CA ILE A 195 2.38 14.06 4.26
C ILE A 195 3.29 13.16 5.09
N THR A 196 3.03 11.86 5.07
CA THR A 196 3.87 10.87 5.74
C THR A 196 4.44 9.90 4.71
N PRO A 197 5.75 9.96 4.42
CA PRO A 197 6.39 9.02 3.52
C PRO A 197 6.54 7.65 4.19
N VAL A 198 6.32 6.59 3.41
CA VAL A 198 6.50 5.21 3.86
C VAL A 198 7.39 4.48 2.86
N VAL A 199 8.55 4.07 3.31
CA VAL A 199 9.52 3.33 2.49
C VAL A 199 9.25 1.84 2.62
N ILE A 200 9.03 1.19 1.49
CA ILE A 200 8.73 -0.24 1.40
C ILE A 200 9.88 -0.94 0.67
N LYS A 201 10.35 -2.05 1.25
CA LYS A 201 11.33 -2.95 0.65
C LYS A 201 10.87 -4.39 0.68
N VAL A 202 11.22 -5.13 -0.36
CA VAL A 202 10.91 -6.56 -0.49
C VAL A 202 12.17 -7.28 -0.96
N SER A 203 12.71 -8.14 -0.11
CA SER A 203 13.95 -8.88 -0.39
C SER A 203 13.80 -10.37 -0.07
N PRO A 204 14.15 -11.28 -1.00
CA PRO A 204 14.35 -10.99 -2.42
C PRO A 204 13.07 -10.45 -3.09
N THR A 205 13.23 -9.69 -4.16
CA THR A 205 12.11 -9.09 -4.90
C THR A 205 11.15 -10.17 -5.40
N THR A 206 9.85 -9.90 -5.28
CA THR A 206 8.80 -10.81 -5.73
C THR A 206 7.49 -10.06 -5.99
N LEU A 207 6.61 -10.65 -6.78
CA LEU A 207 5.32 -10.07 -7.15
C LEU A 207 5.47 -8.66 -7.76
N THR A 208 6.55 -8.46 -8.50
CA THR A 208 6.88 -7.21 -9.17
C THR A 208 6.00 -6.99 -10.41
N LYS A 209 6.19 -5.89 -11.12
CA LYS A 209 5.46 -5.61 -12.36
C LYS A 209 5.75 -6.69 -13.41
N ALA A 210 4.71 -7.21 -14.06
CA ALA A 210 4.77 -8.24 -15.08
C ALA A 210 5.33 -9.60 -14.63
N GLU A 211 5.62 -9.79 -13.34
CA GLU A 211 6.05 -11.08 -12.81
C GLU A 211 4.82 -11.95 -12.50
N PRO A 212 4.76 -13.19 -13.01
CA PRO A 212 3.67 -14.10 -12.69
C PRO A 212 3.74 -14.54 -11.23
N TRP A 213 2.61 -14.70 -10.58
CA TRP A 213 2.49 -15.04 -9.15
C TRP A 213 3.17 -16.35 -8.74
N TYR A 214 3.33 -17.29 -9.68
CA TYR A 214 3.97 -18.59 -9.43
C TYR A 214 5.52 -18.54 -9.50
N ARG A 215 6.11 -17.43 -9.92
CA ARG A 215 7.56 -17.21 -9.87
C ARG A 215 7.93 -16.69 -8.48
N ILE A 216 8.03 -17.62 -7.54
CA ILE A 216 8.38 -17.29 -6.15
C ILE A 216 9.90 -17.36 -5.93
N PRO A 217 10.44 -16.60 -4.96
CA PRO A 217 11.86 -16.67 -4.58
C PRO A 217 12.24 -18.05 -4.01
N LYS A 218 13.53 -18.38 -4.07
CA LYS A 218 14.06 -19.64 -3.50
C LYS A 218 13.98 -19.69 -1.97
N CYS A 219 13.90 -18.54 -1.29
CA CYS A 219 13.72 -18.40 0.15
C CYS A 219 12.46 -17.58 0.47
N ARG A 220 12.09 -17.49 1.77
CA ARG A 220 11.06 -16.57 2.23
C ARG A 220 11.49 -15.14 1.89
N PHE A 221 10.59 -14.36 1.34
CA PHE A 221 10.89 -12.94 1.20
C PHE A 221 10.62 -12.18 2.50
N HIS A 222 11.39 -11.15 2.73
CA HIS A 222 11.18 -10.21 3.83
C HIS A 222 10.52 -8.95 3.30
N PHE A 223 9.40 -8.54 3.91
CA PHE A 223 8.72 -7.29 3.65
C PHE A 223 9.04 -6.30 4.76
N SER A 224 9.67 -5.19 4.43
CA SER A 224 9.97 -4.11 5.37
C SER A 224 9.15 -2.88 5.03
N LEU A 225 8.51 -2.30 6.06
CA LEU A 225 7.78 -1.05 5.99
C LEU A 225 8.35 -0.11 7.06
N ARG A 226 8.87 1.04 6.64
CA ARG A 226 9.40 2.07 7.54
C ARG A 226 8.70 3.40 7.30
N VAL A 227 8.09 3.94 8.36
CA VAL A 227 7.42 5.23 8.33
C VAL A 227 8.44 6.33 8.59
N GLY A 228 8.56 7.25 7.65
CA GLY A 228 9.49 8.38 7.74
C GLY A 228 8.98 9.55 8.57
N ALA A 229 9.74 10.63 8.54
CA ALA A 229 9.34 11.89 9.16
C ALA A 229 8.24 12.57 8.34
N ASP A 230 7.34 13.26 9.04
CA ASP A 230 6.27 14.02 8.41
C ASP A 230 6.81 15.21 7.61
N ILE A 231 6.11 15.54 6.53
CA ILE A 231 6.43 16.65 5.62
C ILE A 231 5.21 17.59 5.58
N GLU A 232 5.46 18.86 5.84
CA GLU A 232 4.44 19.93 5.83
C GLU A 232 4.14 20.38 4.39
N PRO A 233 2.96 20.09 3.81
CA PRO A 233 2.64 20.51 2.45
C PRO A 233 2.55 22.03 2.30
N HIS A 234 2.13 22.76 3.36
CA HIS A 234 1.99 24.21 3.35
C HIS A 234 3.33 24.93 3.16
N ALA A 235 4.44 24.36 3.60
CA ALA A 235 5.77 24.93 3.37
C ALA A 235 6.09 25.02 1.86
N PHE A 236 5.58 24.09 1.05
CA PHE A 236 5.75 24.10 -0.40
C PHE A 236 4.74 25.02 -1.10
N ALA A 237 3.53 25.18 -0.56
CA ALA A 237 2.53 26.09 -1.10
C ALA A 237 3.02 27.55 -1.11
N ALA A 238 3.82 27.93 -0.12
CA ALA A 238 4.42 29.26 -0.03
C ALA A 238 5.53 29.52 -1.08
N LEU A 239 6.01 28.50 -1.80
CA LEU A 239 7.15 28.61 -2.72
C LEU A 239 6.79 29.13 -4.13
N GLY A 240 5.53 29.44 -4.39
CA GLY A 240 5.06 29.99 -5.67
C GLY A 240 3.68 29.51 -6.09
N PRO A 241 3.26 29.81 -7.33
CA PRO A 241 1.98 29.37 -7.87
C PRO A 241 1.82 27.84 -7.84
N ALA A 242 0.58 27.35 -7.75
CA ALA A 242 0.27 25.93 -7.56
C ALA A 242 1.05 24.94 -8.49
N PRO A 243 1.27 25.22 -9.81
CA PRO A 243 2.06 24.33 -10.65
C PRO A 243 3.55 24.26 -10.25
N GLN A 244 4.13 25.37 -9.78
CA GLN A 244 5.52 25.42 -9.32
C GLN A 244 5.67 24.73 -7.95
N ALA A 245 4.77 25.04 -7.03
CA ALA A 245 4.73 24.39 -5.71
C ALA A 245 4.60 22.85 -5.84
N SER A 246 3.70 22.39 -6.71
CA SER A 246 3.52 20.95 -6.99
C SER A 246 4.77 20.31 -7.60
N ARG A 247 5.48 21.01 -8.50
CA ARG A 247 6.75 20.52 -9.04
C ARG A 247 7.80 20.38 -7.95
N LYS A 248 8.01 21.43 -7.13
CA LYS A 248 9.00 21.43 -6.04
C LYS A 248 8.72 20.34 -5.01
N LEU A 249 7.46 20.16 -4.63
CA LEU A 249 7.07 19.08 -3.71
C LEU A 249 7.31 17.71 -4.33
N ASN A 250 6.95 17.51 -5.60
CA ASN A 250 7.19 16.23 -6.31
C ASN A 250 8.69 15.91 -6.39
N ASP A 251 9.52 16.89 -6.74
CA ASP A 251 10.97 16.73 -6.84
C ASP A 251 11.59 16.42 -5.47
N TYR A 252 11.11 17.08 -4.40
CA TYR A 252 11.51 16.80 -3.02
C TYR A 252 11.15 15.36 -2.60
N LEU A 253 9.90 14.94 -2.82
CA LEU A 253 9.44 13.58 -2.52
C LEU A 253 10.25 12.53 -3.29
N HIS A 254 10.45 12.74 -4.59
CA HIS A 254 11.23 11.84 -5.41
C HIS A 254 12.67 11.70 -4.88
N HIS A 255 13.32 12.82 -4.56
CA HIS A 255 14.68 12.81 -3.99
C HIS A 255 14.74 12.11 -2.64
N TYR A 256 13.74 12.34 -1.78
CA TYR A 256 13.61 11.67 -0.50
C TYR A 256 13.59 10.13 -0.68
N PHE A 257 12.73 9.61 -1.56
CA PHE A 257 12.65 8.17 -1.77
C PHE A 257 13.89 7.58 -2.42
N ILE A 258 14.54 8.26 -3.36
CA ILE A 258 15.81 7.80 -3.94
C ILE A 258 16.87 7.68 -2.85
N LYS A 259 17.00 8.69 -1.98
CA LYS A 259 17.97 8.68 -0.88
C LYS A 259 17.69 7.53 0.11
N GLU A 260 16.45 7.41 0.59
CA GLU A 260 16.06 6.40 1.58
C GLU A 260 16.22 4.96 1.05
N LEU A 261 15.92 4.74 -0.23
CA LEU A 261 16.10 3.43 -0.87
C LEU A 261 17.58 3.08 -1.03
N ALA A 262 18.44 4.05 -1.34
CA ALA A 262 19.88 3.85 -1.50
C ALA A 262 20.62 3.69 -0.15
N GLU A 263 20.22 4.40 0.90
CA GLU A 263 20.84 4.30 2.23
C GLU A 263 20.65 2.90 2.85
N ASP A 264 19.51 2.31 2.64
CA ASP A 264 19.21 0.96 3.12
C ASP A 264 19.87 -0.17 2.30
N GLU A 265 20.42 0.11 1.12
CA GLU A 265 21.21 -0.87 0.34
C GLU A 265 22.66 -0.99 0.84
N ARG A 266 23.11 -0.09 1.70
CA ARG A 266 24.44 -0.19 2.30
C ARG A 266 24.44 -1.33 3.33
N PRO A 267 25.42 -2.25 3.28
CA PRO A 267 25.57 -3.25 4.33
C PRO A 267 25.78 -2.52 5.66
N THR A 268 24.99 -2.90 6.67
CA THR A 268 25.24 -2.44 8.05
C THR A 268 26.68 -2.76 8.39
N PRO A 269 27.50 -1.81 8.84
CA PRO A 269 28.88 -2.11 9.26
C PRO A 269 28.86 -3.14 10.37
N PRO A 270 29.84 -4.05 10.42
CA PRO A 270 29.91 -5.19 11.32
C PRO A 270 29.92 -4.80 12.81
#